data_39f4905def86a94c6c4254ebf8b255fe
#
_entry.id   39f4905def86a94c6c4254ebf8b255fe
#
_cell.length_a   1.000
_cell.length_b   1.000
_cell.length_c   1.000
_cell.angle_alpha   90.00
_cell.angle_beta   90.00
_cell.angle_gamma   90.00
#
_symmetry.space_group_name_H-M   'P 1'
#
loop_
_entity.id
_entity.type
_entity.pdbx_description
1 polymer ?
#
loop_
_entity_poly.entity_id
_entity_poly.type
_entity_poly.pdbx_seq_one_letter_code
_entity_poly.pdbx_strand_id
1 'polypeptide(L)'
;MALREAAPALGPEVTDAGPSTRSSVARIGAATAVSAICGYAVLYLAARELGPALFSVFGVFWGAFGLVTGAANGLLQETTREVRLSLAQRDRSPLATTLPVRIASAFAIASAVLIVGTAPLWASHVFTEFRWLSVALLAGGLAGFCMHATTLGALAGSSRWTQYGVLMVTDAGIRLVVAIVTFAATLGLVGYLWATVSGSMSWLLLTLVSKPTRDALKVPALVDTMEFLRGARHSIAAAAASAVLVMGFPVLLQSTAGDLGTTGGVVILAVTLTRAPLLVPLTALQGNLIAHFVDEQDRRLRALATPAAIILGVGAAGIALAASIGPWLLRTVFDPAYQAGGPLLGWLTAGAVMIALLTLTGAATVAHARHRAYSAGWVGATVVSALLLLSPLGLEERTVIALLGGPVVGIVVHLIALAFWRDPQLAEDIFD
;
A
#
# COMPACT_ATOMS: atom_id res chain seq x y z
N MET A 1 43.09 50.79 2.45
CA MET A 1 42.05 50.60 1.43
C MET A 1 41.68 49.15 1.49
N ALA A 2 40.69 48.83 2.32
CA ALA A 2 40.32 47.46 2.69
C ALA A 2 39.12 47.01 1.84
N LEU A 3 39.30 45.95 1.06
CA LEU A 3 38.24 45.27 0.34
C LEU A 3 37.47 44.38 1.35
N ARG A 4 36.22 44.73 1.58
CA ARG A 4 35.25 43.92 2.30
C ARG A 4 34.73 42.87 1.33
N GLU A 5 35.13 41.60 1.51
CA GLU A 5 34.49 40.45 0.90
C GLU A 5 33.10 40.28 1.48
N ALA A 6 32.11 40.31 0.62
CA ALA A 6 30.71 40.01 0.97
C ALA A 6 30.53 38.49 1.07
N ALA A 7 30.08 38.03 2.21
CA ALA A 7 29.66 36.63 2.43
C ALA A 7 28.49 36.28 1.50
N PRO A 8 28.46 35.06 0.94
CA PRO A 8 27.32 34.60 0.13
C PRO A 8 26.11 34.36 1.02
N ALA A 9 24.98 34.86 0.57
CA ALA A 9 23.68 34.71 1.21
C ALA A 9 23.30 33.23 1.39
N LEU A 10 22.87 32.90 2.59
CA LEU A 10 22.28 31.64 2.98
C LEU A 10 21.12 31.24 2.04
N GLY A 11 21.03 29.95 1.81
CA GLY A 11 20.08 29.31 0.89
C GLY A 11 18.60 29.58 1.15
N PRO A 12 17.72 29.10 0.28
CA PRO A 12 16.33 29.51 0.25
C PRO A 12 15.62 29.14 1.53
N GLU A 13 15.01 30.15 2.17
CA GLU A 13 14.02 30.00 3.22
C GLU A 13 13.01 28.91 2.83
N VAL A 14 12.76 27.98 3.76
CA VAL A 14 11.64 27.02 3.68
C VAL A 14 10.36 27.87 3.74
N THR A 15 9.91 28.33 2.59
CA THR A 15 8.66 29.07 2.47
C THR A 15 7.52 28.15 2.87
N ASP A 16 6.70 28.61 3.82
CA ASP A 16 5.37 28.10 4.16
C ASP A 16 4.66 27.54 2.93
N ALA A 17 4.16 26.30 3.02
CA ALA A 17 3.46 25.63 1.93
C ALA A 17 2.30 26.51 1.43
N GLY A 18 2.49 27.18 0.29
CA GLY A 18 1.56 28.14 -0.25
C GLY A 18 0.18 27.57 -0.58
N PRO A 19 -0.84 28.39 -0.84
CA PRO A 19 -2.24 27.96 -1.09
C PRO A 19 -2.39 26.89 -2.17
N SER A 20 -1.51 26.86 -3.17
CA SER A 20 -1.47 25.85 -4.24
C SER A 20 -1.10 24.46 -3.74
N THR A 21 -0.26 24.33 -2.73
CA THR A 21 0.17 23.07 -2.12
C THR A 21 -0.95 22.48 -1.24
N ARG A 22 -1.62 23.32 -0.45
CA ARG A 22 -2.77 22.92 0.38
C ARG A 22 -3.94 22.41 -0.47
N SER A 23 -4.25 23.07 -1.58
CA SER A 23 -5.31 22.64 -2.50
C SER A 23 -4.99 21.30 -3.20
N SER A 24 -3.73 21.01 -3.46
CA SER A 24 -3.29 19.75 -4.05
C SER A 24 -3.40 18.59 -3.06
N VAL A 25 -2.99 18.80 -1.81
CA VAL A 25 -3.13 17.81 -0.72
C VAL A 25 -4.60 17.48 -0.47
N ALA A 26 -5.46 18.50 -0.42
CA ALA A 26 -6.91 18.29 -0.24
C ALA A 26 -7.52 17.48 -1.39
N ARG A 27 -7.13 17.74 -2.66
CA ARG A 27 -7.60 16.97 -3.82
C ARG A 27 -7.17 15.52 -3.79
N ILE A 28 -5.91 15.25 -3.44
CA ILE A 28 -5.40 13.88 -3.30
C ILE A 28 -6.11 13.17 -2.16
N GLY A 29 -6.26 13.83 -1.01
CA GLY A 29 -6.98 13.28 0.14
C GLY A 29 -8.44 12.93 -0.21
N ALA A 30 -9.15 13.81 -0.92
CA ALA A 30 -10.50 13.55 -1.39
C ALA A 30 -10.55 12.37 -2.38
N ALA A 31 -9.64 12.30 -3.35
CA ALA A 31 -9.55 11.19 -4.29
C ALA A 31 -9.27 9.86 -3.57
N THR A 32 -8.38 9.86 -2.58
CA THR A 32 -8.08 8.69 -1.74
C THR A 32 -9.31 8.24 -0.95
N ALA A 33 -10.04 9.18 -0.34
CA ALA A 33 -11.26 8.88 0.40
C ALA A 33 -12.35 8.28 -0.51
N VAL A 34 -12.59 8.88 -1.67
CA VAL A 34 -13.54 8.35 -2.66
C VAL A 34 -13.14 6.96 -3.12
N SER A 35 -11.85 6.74 -3.43
CA SER A 35 -11.35 5.43 -3.85
C SER A 35 -11.50 4.37 -2.75
N ALA A 36 -11.28 4.75 -1.49
CA ALA A 36 -11.50 3.86 -0.35
C ALA A 36 -12.98 3.48 -0.20
N ILE A 37 -13.89 4.46 -0.29
CA ILE A 37 -15.34 4.22 -0.22
C ILE A 37 -15.77 3.27 -1.35
N CYS A 38 -15.32 3.50 -2.59
CA CYS A 38 -15.59 2.59 -3.71
C CYS A 38 -15.06 1.17 -3.44
N GLY A 39 -13.85 1.04 -2.91
CA GLY A 39 -13.26 -0.27 -2.57
C GLY A 39 -14.08 -1.01 -1.51
N TYR A 40 -14.51 -0.32 -0.44
CA TYR A 40 -15.38 -0.93 0.58
C TYR A 40 -16.78 -1.25 0.06
N ALA A 41 -17.31 -0.46 -0.87
CA ALA A 41 -18.57 -0.78 -1.55
C ALA A 41 -18.47 -2.08 -2.38
N VAL A 42 -17.35 -2.29 -3.10
CA VAL A 42 -17.08 -3.56 -3.79
C VAL A 42 -17.05 -4.74 -2.82
N LEU A 43 -16.33 -4.60 -1.69
CA LEU A 43 -16.27 -5.64 -0.65
C LEU A 43 -17.65 -5.91 -0.04
N TYR A 44 -18.44 -4.88 0.19
CA TYR A 44 -19.80 -5.00 0.71
C TYR A 44 -20.71 -5.79 -0.24
N LEU A 45 -20.72 -5.42 -1.54
CA LEU A 45 -21.52 -6.12 -2.55
C LEU A 45 -21.08 -7.60 -2.66
N ALA A 46 -19.77 -7.86 -2.69
CA ALA A 46 -19.24 -9.22 -2.74
C ALA A 46 -19.64 -10.04 -1.51
N ALA A 47 -19.53 -9.47 -0.30
CA ALA A 47 -19.91 -10.16 0.92
C ALA A 47 -21.42 -10.49 0.96
N ARG A 48 -22.26 -9.58 0.48
CA ARG A 48 -23.72 -9.78 0.45
C ARG A 48 -24.15 -10.88 -0.53
N GLU A 49 -23.52 -10.95 -1.71
CA GLU A 49 -23.92 -11.92 -2.75
C GLU A 49 -23.29 -13.30 -2.53
N LEU A 50 -22.01 -13.35 -2.16
CA LEU A 50 -21.26 -14.60 -2.12
C LEU A 50 -21.47 -15.40 -0.83
N GLY A 51 -21.86 -14.73 0.26
CA GLY A 51 -21.85 -15.32 1.59
C GLY A 51 -20.42 -15.66 2.06
N PRO A 52 -20.25 -16.09 3.35
CA PRO A 52 -18.93 -16.20 3.94
C PRO A 52 -17.98 -17.18 3.23
N ALA A 53 -18.48 -18.34 2.79
CA ALA A 53 -17.64 -19.36 2.18
C ALA A 53 -17.01 -18.92 0.85
N LEU A 54 -17.79 -18.43 -0.10
CA LEU A 54 -17.26 -17.92 -1.37
C LEU A 54 -16.56 -16.56 -1.20
N PHE A 55 -16.96 -15.77 -0.20
CA PHE A 55 -16.23 -14.55 0.14
C PHE A 55 -14.81 -14.85 0.61
N SER A 56 -14.54 -15.99 1.25
CA SER A 56 -13.16 -16.39 1.59
C SER A 56 -12.30 -16.51 0.34
N VAL A 57 -12.80 -17.16 -0.71
CA VAL A 57 -12.11 -17.32 -2.00
C VAL A 57 -11.88 -15.98 -2.68
N PHE A 58 -12.92 -15.14 -2.74
CA PHE A 58 -12.81 -13.78 -3.25
C PHE A 58 -11.80 -12.94 -2.46
N GLY A 59 -11.85 -13.00 -1.13
CA GLY A 59 -10.97 -12.24 -0.24
C GLY A 59 -9.49 -12.64 -0.40
N VAL A 60 -9.21 -13.92 -0.66
CA VAL A 60 -7.85 -14.39 -0.99
C VAL A 60 -7.40 -13.80 -2.33
N PHE A 61 -8.25 -13.81 -3.37
CA PHE A 61 -7.92 -13.20 -4.66
C PHE A 61 -7.73 -11.68 -4.55
N TRP A 62 -8.62 -10.99 -3.81
CA TRP A 62 -8.50 -9.55 -3.52
C TRP A 62 -7.18 -9.24 -2.80
N GLY A 63 -6.82 -10.06 -1.81
CA GLY A 63 -5.55 -9.95 -1.09
C GLY A 63 -4.34 -10.23 -1.97
N ALA A 64 -4.40 -11.24 -2.84
CA ALA A 64 -3.34 -11.56 -3.80
C ALA A 64 -3.13 -10.42 -4.80
N PHE A 65 -4.22 -9.87 -5.33
CA PHE A 65 -4.14 -8.70 -6.22
C PHE A 65 -3.60 -7.47 -5.49
N GLY A 66 -4.07 -7.21 -4.26
CA GLY A 66 -3.55 -6.15 -3.40
C GLY A 66 -2.07 -6.29 -3.07
N LEU A 67 -1.59 -7.51 -2.83
CA LEU A 67 -0.17 -7.82 -2.60
C LEU A 67 0.69 -7.45 -3.82
N VAL A 68 0.34 -7.96 -5.00
CA VAL A 68 1.17 -7.73 -6.20
C VAL A 68 1.11 -6.28 -6.68
N THR A 69 -0.05 -5.62 -6.56
CA THR A 69 -0.19 -4.20 -6.88
C THR A 69 0.47 -3.31 -5.82
N GLY A 70 0.42 -3.71 -4.54
CA GLY A 70 1.16 -3.08 -3.47
C GLY A 70 2.67 -3.06 -3.73
N ALA A 71 3.24 -4.18 -4.18
CA ALA A 71 4.63 -4.25 -4.60
C ALA A 71 4.90 -3.35 -5.83
N ALA A 72 4.02 -3.39 -6.84
CA ALA A 72 4.14 -2.59 -8.06
C ALA A 72 4.05 -1.07 -7.82
N ASN A 73 3.56 -0.60 -6.66
CA ASN A 73 3.66 0.81 -6.27
C ASN A 73 5.11 1.32 -6.16
N GLY A 74 6.09 0.43 -6.09
CA GLY A 74 7.50 0.80 -6.24
C GLY A 74 7.80 1.47 -7.60
N LEU A 75 7.10 1.09 -8.67
CA LEU A 75 7.21 1.76 -9.97
C LEU A 75 6.66 3.20 -9.92
N LEU A 76 5.56 3.43 -9.18
CA LEU A 76 5.03 4.78 -8.95
C LEU A 76 6.08 5.65 -8.26
N GLN A 77 6.70 5.13 -7.19
CA GLN A 77 7.69 5.88 -6.41
C GLN A 77 8.91 6.24 -7.26
N GLU A 78 9.48 5.27 -7.97
CA GLU A 78 10.66 5.48 -8.81
C GLU A 78 10.36 6.42 -9.99
N THR A 79 9.23 6.22 -10.66
CA THR A 79 8.81 7.11 -11.76
C THR A 79 8.59 8.54 -11.26
N THR A 80 7.98 8.71 -10.08
CA THR A 80 7.78 10.04 -9.48
C THR A 80 9.12 10.74 -9.26
N ARG A 81 10.08 10.02 -8.69
CA ARG A 81 11.42 10.54 -8.40
C ARG A 81 12.13 10.97 -9.68
N GLU A 82 12.21 10.09 -10.65
CA GLU A 82 12.95 10.32 -11.90
C GLU A 82 12.33 11.42 -12.76
N VAL A 83 11.01 11.42 -12.92
CA VAL A 83 10.31 12.48 -13.67
C VAL A 83 10.51 13.84 -12.99
N ARG A 84 10.47 13.90 -11.66
CA ARG A 84 10.68 15.14 -10.92
C ARG A 84 12.10 15.68 -11.07
N LEU A 85 13.10 14.80 -10.97
CA LEU A 85 14.50 15.15 -11.18
C LEU A 85 14.76 15.62 -12.62
N SER A 86 14.18 14.93 -13.61
CA SER A 86 14.29 15.30 -15.02
C SER A 86 13.76 16.71 -15.30
N LEU A 87 12.59 17.04 -14.74
CA LEU A 87 12.01 18.36 -14.91
C LEU A 87 12.81 19.47 -14.20
N ALA A 88 13.41 19.15 -13.02
CA ALA A 88 14.22 20.09 -12.27
C ALA A 88 15.60 20.39 -12.93
N GLN A 89 16.12 19.46 -13.75
CA GLN A 89 17.45 19.54 -14.36
C GLN A 89 17.39 19.68 -15.90
N ARG A 90 16.23 19.99 -16.47
CA ARG A 90 15.97 19.99 -17.91
C ARG A 90 16.97 20.83 -18.72
N ASP A 91 17.47 21.91 -18.13
CA ASP A 91 18.42 22.83 -18.79
C ASP A 91 19.90 22.38 -18.67
N ARG A 92 20.18 21.36 -17.85
CA ARG A 92 21.55 20.94 -17.51
C ARG A 92 22.02 19.63 -18.15
N SER A 93 21.10 18.81 -18.68
CA SER A 93 21.46 17.49 -19.25
C SER A 93 20.58 17.13 -20.45
N PRO A 94 21.12 17.23 -21.68
CA PRO A 94 20.38 16.90 -22.92
C PRO A 94 20.27 15.38 -23.22
N LEU A 95 20.81 14.49 -22.38
CA LEU A 95 20.99 13.06 -22.67
C LEU A 95 19.94 12.13 -22.05
N ALA A 96 18.83 12.65 -21.55
CA ALA A 96 17.77 11.82 -20.97
C ALA A 96 17.02 11.05 -22.09
N THR A 97 17.25 9.74 -22.18
CA THR A 97 16.71 8.90 -23.26
C THR A 97 15.74 7.80 -22.79
N THR A 98 15.70 7.54 -21.49
CA THR A 98 14.92 6.44 -20.92
C THR A 98 13.49 6.87 -20.64
N LEU A 99 12.51 6.25 -21.31
CA LEU A 99 11.09 6.49 -21.03
C LEU A 99 10.59 5.50 -19.96
N PRO A 100 10.10 5.99 -18.78
CA PRO A 100 9.56 5.12 -17.74
C PRO A 100 8.48 4.15 -18.22
N VAL A 101 7.66 4.56 -19.19
CA VAL A 101 6.62 3.73 -19.81
C VAL A 101 7.17 2.48 -20.47
N ARG A 102 8.33 2.55 -21.14
CA ARG A 102 8.96 1.39 -21.78
C ARG A 102 9.43 0.37 -20.75
N ILE A 103 10.01 0.88 -19.65
CA ILE A 103 10.45 0.02 -18.54
C ILE A 103 9.23 -0.62 -17.87
N ALA A 104 8.17 0.16 -17.62
CA ALA A 104 6.93 -0.36 -17.05
C ALA A 104 6.30 -1.44 -17.92
N SER A 105 6.33 -1.29 -19.27
CA SER A 105 5.85 -2.32 -20.20
C SER A 105 6.68 -3.60 -20.10
N ALA A 106 8.00 -3.49 -19.98
CA ALA A 106 8.87 -4.65 -19.79
C ALA A 106 8.60 -5.34 -18.44
N PHE A 107 8.42 -4.57 -17.35
CA PHE A 107 7.99 -5.10 -16.04
C PHE A 107 6.62 -5.77 -16.11
N ALA A 108 5.66 -5.17 -16.80
CA ALA A 108 4.32 -5.71 -16.98
C ALA A 108 4.37 -7.10 -17.66
N ILE A 109 5.12 -7.21 -18.74
CA ILE A 109 5.28 -8.48 -19.46
C ILE A 109 6.03 -9.49 -18.60
N ALA A 110 7.17 -9.10 -18.01
CA ALA A 110 7.99 -9.98 -17.18
C ALA A 110 7.22 -10.51 -15.96
N SER A 111 6.45 -9.65 -15.29
CA SER A 111 5.65 -10.05 -14.14
C SER A 111 4.49 -10.96 -14.53
N ALA A 112 3.81 -10.71 -15.66
CA ALA A 112 2.76 -11.58 -16.15
C ALA A 112 3.32 -12.97 -16.53
N VAL A 113 4.46 -13.02 -17.23
CA VAL A 113 5.15 -14.28 -17.58
C VAL A 113 5.59 -15.01 -16.31
N LEU A 114 6.12 -14.31 -15.31
CA LEU A 114 6.54 -14.89 -14.03
C LEU A 114 5.34 -15.52 -13.29
N ILE A 115 4.22 -14.79 -13.17
CA ILE A 115 3.00 -15.29 -12.50
C ILE A 115 2.50 -16.53 -13.21
N VAL A 116 2.33 -16.50 -14.52
CA VAL A 116 1.80 -17.64 -15.30
C VAL A 116 2.79 -18.80 -15.30
N GLY A 117 4.09 -18.54 -15.51
CA GLY A 117 5.13 -19.57 -15.58
C GLY A 117 5.35 -20.29 -14.26
N THR A 118 5.19 -19.60 -13.12
CA THR A 118 5.34 -20.20 -11.78
C THR A 118 4.01 -20.74 -11.21
N ALA A 119 2.86 -20.44 -11.85
CA ALA A 119 1.54 -20.82 -11.35
C ALA A 119 1.39 -22.32 -11.02
N PRO A 120 1.96 -23.28 -11.78
CA PRO A 120 1.88 -24.70 -11.42
C PRO A 120 2.40 -25.02 -10.02
N LEU A 121 3.31 -24.22 -9.48
CA LEU A 121 3.96 -24.47 -8.20
C LEU A 121 3.14 -23.98 -6.99
N TRP A 122 2.33 -22.94 -7.17
CA TRP A 122 1.68 -22.25 -6.03
C TRP A 122 0.16 -22.05 -6.19
N ALA A 123 -0.36 -22.01 -7.41
CA ALA A 123 -1.75 -21.58 -7.62
C ALA A 123 -2.79 -22.53 -7.01
N SER A 124 -2.47 -23.83 -6.90
CA SER A 124 -3.35 -24.81 -6.23
C SER A 124 -3.45 -24.62 -4.72
N HIS A 125 -2.46 -23.99 -4.10
CA HIS A 125 -2.44 -23.73 -2.65
C HIS A 125 -3.11 -22.39 -2.30
N VAL A 126 -3.22 -21.47 -3.28
CA VAL A 126 -3.78 -20.12 -3.09
C VAL A 126 -5.21 -20.03 -3.62
N PHE A 127 -5.47 -20.57 -4.82
CA PHE A 127 -6.77 -20.47 -5.48
C PHE A 127 -7.46 -21.81 -5.51
N THR A 128 -8.45 -21.97 -4.64
CA THR A 128 -9.25 -23.20 -4.52
C THR A 128 -10.29 -23.30 -5.63
N GLU A 129 -10.84 -22.15 -6.08
CA GLU A 129 -11.84 -22.07 -7.15
C GLU A 129 -11.35 -21.25 -8.33
N PHE A 130 -11.79 -21.56 -9.53
CA PHE A 130 -11.43 -20.87 -10.77
C PHE A 130 -9.93 -20.58 -10.92
N ARG A 131 -9.09 -21.51 -10.48
CA ARG A 131 -7.63 -21.36 -10.36
C ARG A 131 -6.98 -20.68 -11.57
N TRP A 132 -7.19 -21.20 -12.76
CA TRP A 132 -6.54 -20.66 -13.96
C TRP A 132 -7.08 -19.30 -14.38
N LEU A 133 -8.38 -19.05 -14.17
CA LEU A 133 -8.96 -17.73 -14.37
C LEU A 133 -8.34 -16.72 -13.38
N SER A 134 -8.22 -17.08 -12.11
CA SER A 134 -7.59 -16.25 -11.08
C SER A 134 -6.13 -15.94 -11.42
N VAL A 135 -5.36 -16.92 -11.90
CA VAL A 135 -3.98 -16.70 -12.37
C VAL A 135 -3.94 -15.75 -13.56
N ALA A 136 -4.81 -15.96 -14.57
CA ALA A 136 -4.87 -15.10 -15.75
C ALA A 136 -5.25 -13.66 -15.41
N LEU A 137 -6.26 -13.48 -14.53
CA LEU A 137 -6.70 -12.18 -14.05
C LEU A 137 -5.64 -11.49 -13.18
N LEU A 138 -4.95 -12.24 -12.33
CA LEU A 138 -3.86 -11.71 -11.52
C LEU A 138 -2.70 -11.23 -12.39
N ALA A 139 -2.31 -12.01 -13.39
CA ALA A 139 -1.23 -11.67 -14.34
C ALA A 139 -1.60 -10.46 -15.20
N GLY A 140 -2.77 -10.46 -15.82
CA GLY A 140 -3.25 -9.37 -16.66
C GLY A 140 -3.53 -8.10 -15.84
N GLY A 141 -4.13 -8.24 -14.65
CA GLY A 141 -4.37 -7.15 -13.74
C GLY A 141 -3.09 -6.50 -13.24
N LEU A 142 -2.07 -7.29 -12.88
CA LEU A 142 -0.75 -6.75 -12.50
C LEU A 142 -0.07 -6.04 -13.67
N ALA A 143 -0.12 -6.62 -14.87
CA ALA A 143 0.44 -5.98 -16.06
C ALA A 143 -0.22 -4.61 -16.32
N GLY A 144 -1.55 -4.53 -16.24
CA GLY A 144 -2.28 -3.26 -16.32
C GLY A 144 -1.91 -2.30 -15.20
N PHE A 145 -1.76 -2.81 -13.97
CA PHE A 145 -1.40 -1.99 -12.83
C PHE A 145 0.04 -1.44 -12.89
N CYS A 146 1.00 -2.16 -13.47
CA CYS A 146 2.35 -1.60 -13.70
C CYS A 146 2.28 -0.33 -14.55
N MET A 147 1.46 -0.31 -15.59
CA MET A 147 1.22 0.88 -16.41
C MET A 147 0.45 1.96 -15.65
N HIS A 148 -0.56 1.57 -14.87
CA HIS A 148 -1.32 2.47 -14.02
C HIS A 148 -0.43 3.17 -12.98
N ALA A 149 0.41 2.41 -12.25
CA ALA A 149 1.34 2.92 -11.26
C ALA A 149 2.37 3.88 -11.87
N THR A 150 2.91 3.54 -13.05
CA THR A 150 3.83 4.40 -13.79
C THR A 150 3.15 5.68 -14.27
N THR A 151 1.88 5.60 -14.71
CA THR A 151 1.10 6.79 -15.09
C THR A 151 0.86 7.70 -13.89
N LEU A 152 0.49 7.16 -12.74
CA LEU A 152 0.40 7.91 -11.49
C LEU A 152 1.74 8.56 -11.12
N GLY A 153 2.84 7.82 -11.24
CA GLY A 153 4.18 8.32 -10.97
C GLY A 153 4.58 9.50 -11.87
N ALA A 154 4.29 9.38 -13.17
CA ALA A 154 4.55 10.46 -14.14
C ALA A 154 3.71 11.71 -13.85
N LEU A 155 2.45 11.54 -13.47
CA LEU A 155 1.54 12.63 -13.08
C LEU A 155 2.00 13.31 -11.79
N ALA A 156 2.40 12.53 -10.78
CA ALA A 156 2.93 13.04 -9.52
C ALA A 156 4.25 13.78 -9.70
N GLY A 157 5.20 13.20 -10.46
CA GLY A 157 6.49 13.81 -10.79
C GLY A 157 6.34 15.13 -11.56
N SER A 158 5.32 15.23 -12.42
CA SER A 158 4.99 16.44 -13.18
C SER A 158 4.07 17.40 -12.41
N SER A 159 3.77 17.16 -11.13
CA SER A 159 2.87 17.96 -10.30
C SER A 159 1.44 18.11 -10.88
N ARG A 160 0.98 17.13 -11.66
CA ARG A 160 -0.35 17.13 -12.29
C ARG A 160 -1.38 16.44 -11.37
N TRP A 161 -1.58 17.00 -10.19
CA TRP A 161 -2.35 16.42 -9.10
C TRP A 161 -3.85 16.20 -9.42
N THR A 162 -4.43 17.03 -10.29
CA THR A 162 -5.83 16.84 -10.73
C THR A 162 -5.97 15.55 -11.54
N GLN A 163 -5.10 15.32 -12.53
CA GLN A 163 -5.12 14.11 -13.35
C GLN A 163 -4.75 12.87 -12.52
N TYR A 164 -3.86 13.02 -11.55
CA TYR A 164 -3.54 11.99 -10.56
C TYR A 164 -4.81 11.53 -9.80
N GLY A 165 -5.53 12.49 -9.23
CA GLY A 165 -6.78 12.20 -8.51
C GLY A 165 -7.87 11.62 -9.43
N VAL A 166 -8.01 12.14 -10.65
CA VAL A 166 -8.95 11.59 -11.64
C VAL A 166 -8.61 10.14 -11.97
N LEU A 167 -7.33 9.80 -12.16
CA LEU A 167 -6.92 8.42 -12.45
C LEU A 167 -7.26 7.47 -11.29
N MET A 168 -7.00 7.88 -10.05
CA MET A 168 -7.35 7.10 -8.85
C MET A 168 -8.87 6.85 -8.75
N VAL A 169 -9.66 7.90 -8.93
CA VAL A 169 -11.13 7.79 -8.84
C VAL A 169 -11.69 6.99 -10.00
N THR A 170 -11.12 7.11 -11.21
CA THR A 170 -11.53 6.32 -12.38
C THR A 170 -11.23 4.83 -12.16
N ASP A 171 -10.06 4.46 -11.62
CA ASP A 171 -9.74 3.06 -11.25
C ASP A 171 -10.79 2.50 -10.28
N ALA A 172 -11.04 3.20 -9.18
CA ALA A 172 -11.98 2.76 -8.17
C ALA A 172 -13.43 2.74 -8.69
N GLY A 173 -13.80 3.73 -9.51
CA GLY A 173 -15.11 3.83 -10.14
C GLY A 173 -15.40 2.69 -11.11
N ILE A 174 -14.43 2.30 -11.95
CA ILE A 174 -14.58 1.16 -12.87
C ILE A 174 -14.81 -0.13 -12.06
N ARG A 175 -14.02 -0.37 -11.01
CA ARG A 175 -14.21 -1.54 -10.12
C ARG A 175 -15.60 -1.58 -9.51
N LEU A 176 -16.06 -0.44 -9.00
CA LEU A 176 -17.39 -0.33 -8.40
C LEU A 176 -18.50 -0.55 -9.43
N VAL A 177 -18.41 0.03 -10.63
CA VAL A 177 -19.40 -0.19 -11.69
C VAL A 177 -19.49 -1.66 -12.08
N VAL A 178 -18.33 -2.33 -12.28
CA VAL A 178 -18.30 -3.76 -12.60
C VAL A 178 -18.89 -4.57 -11.44
N ALA A 179 -18.60 -4.23 -10.19
CA ALA A 179 -19.17 -4.90 -9.02
C ALA A 179 -20.69 -4.70 -8.91
N ILE A 180 -21.21 -3.50 -9.21
CA ILE A 180 -22.66 -3.23 -9.23
C ILE A 180 -23.34 -4.05 -10.33
N VAL A 181 -22.74 -4.11 -11.53
CA VAL A 181 -23.26 -4.95 -12.64
C VAL A 181 -23.23 -6.43 -12.25
N THR A 182 -22.15 -6.88 -11.61
CA THR A 182 -22.04 -8.26 -11.10
C THR A 182 -23.16 -8.57 -10.12
N PHE A 183 -23.38 -7.71 -9.13
CA PHE A 183 -24.43 -7.88 -8.14
C PHE A 183 -25.82 -7.88 -8.77
N ALA A 184 -26.11 -6.94 -9.67
CA ALA A 184 -27.42 -6.81 -10.32
C ALA A 184 -27.72 -7.99 -11.27
N ALA A 185 -26.70 -8.53 -11.93
CA ALA A 185 -26.83 -9.66 -12.85
C ALA A 185 -26.54 -11.03 -12.19
N THR A 186 -26.28 -11.06 -10.88
CA THR A 186 -25.98 -12.27 -10.10
C THR A 186 -24.87 -13.14 -10.73
N LEU A 187 -23.78 -12.50 -11.17
CA LEU A 187 -22.67 -13.17 -11.85
C LEU A 187 -21.74 -13.92 -10.87
N GLY A 188 -21.97 -13.79 -9.58
CA GLY A 188 -21.26 -14.50 -8.53
C GLY A 188 -19.76 -14.22 -8.48
N LEU A 189 -18.99 -15.20 -8.00
CA LEU A 189 -17.54 -15.05 -7.76
C LEU A 189 -16.77 -14.55 -8.98
N VAL A 190 -17.05 -15.08 -10.17
CA VAL A 190 -16.33 -14.71 -11.42
C VAL A 190 -16.46 -13.22 -11.71
N GLY A 191 -17.64 -12.64 -11.53
CA GLY A 191 -17.86 -11.20 -11.73
C GLY A 191 -17.01 -10.34 -10.77
N TYR A 192 -16.91 -10.74 -9.50
CA TYR A 192 -16.07 -10.02 -8.52
C TYR A 192 -14.58 -10.19 -8.76
N LEU A 193 -14.12 -11.32 -9.30
CA LEU A 193 -12.74 -11.48 -9.75
C LEU A 193 -12.42 -10.45 -10.86
N TRP A 194 -13.31 -10.30 -11.85
CA TRP A 194 -13.20 -9.27 -12.88
C TRP A 194 -13.30 -7.85 -12.32
N ALA A 195 -14.22 -7.57 -11.41
CA ALA A 195 -14.34 -6.27 -10.75
C ALA A 195 -13.01 -5.86 -10.08
N THR A 196 -12.32 -6.81 -9.43
CA THR A 196 -11.05 -6.56 -8.75
C THR A 196 -9.98 -6.02 -9.68
N VAL A 197 -9.87 -6.54 -10.89
CA VAL A 197 -8.77 -6.20 -11.81
C VAL A 197 -9.12 -5.12 -12.83
N SER A 198 -10.43 -4.90 -13.10
CA SER A 198 -10.89 -4.01 -14.17
C SER A 198 -10.37 -2.59 -14.07
N GLY A 199 -10.27 -2.04 -12.86
CA GLY A 199 -9.76 -0.70 -12.62
C GLY A 199 -8.30 -0.50 -13.06
N SER A 200 -7.48 -1.56 -13.02
CA SER A 200 -6.07 -1.48 -13.42
C SER A 200 -5.85 -1.01 -14.87
N MET A 201 -6.90 -1.04 -15.69
CA MET A 201 -6.88 -0.55 -17.08
C MET A 201 -7.31 0.91 -17.23
N SER A 202 -7.65 1.60 -16.16
CA SER A 202 -8.10 3.01 -16.17
C SER A 202 -7.09 3.97 -16.80
N TRP A 203 -5.80 3.66 -16.75
CA TRP A 203 -4.74 4.44 -17.41
C TRP A 203 -4.93 4.53 -18.93
N LEU A 204 -5.46 3.48 -19.58
CA LEU A 204 -5.78 3.50 -21.03
C LEU A 204 -6.83 4.58 -21.32
N LEU A 205 -7.92 4.58 -20.54
CA LEU A 205 -8.98 5.58 -20.73
C LEU A 205 -8.43 6.98 -20.56
N LEU A 206 -7.64 7.22 -19.49
CA LEU A 206 -7.12 8.56 -19.23
C LEU A 206 -6.07 9.00 -20.26
N THR A 207 -5.25 8.10 -20.79
CA THR A 207 -4.31 8.43 -21.87
C THR A 207 -5.02 8.74 -23.19
N LEU A 208 -6.17 8.12 -23.46
CA LEU A 208 -6.96 8.41 -24.66
C LEU A 208 -7.60 9.80 -24.60
N VAL A 209 -8.18 10.18 -23.44
CA VAL A 209 -8.97 11.42 -23.33
C VAL A 209 -8.19 12.63 -22.82
N SER A 210 -7.06 12.45 -22.13
CA SER A 210 -6.33 13.51 -21.44
C SER A 210 -4.97 13.81 -22.09
N LYS A 211 -4.87 14.96 -22.79
CA LYS A 211 -3.58 15.45 -23.30
C LYS A 211 -2.54 15.65 -22.19
N PRO A 212 -2.87 16.27 -21.01
CA PRO A 212 -1.91 16.37 -19.91
C PRO A 212 -1.32 15.03 -19.47
N THR A 213 -2.13 13.96 -19.46
CA THR A 213 -1.63 12.61 -19.11
C THR A 213 -0.66 12.08 -20.15
N ARG A 214 -0.98 12.23 -21.45
CA ARG A 214 -0.05 11.85 -22.53
C ARG A 214 1.27 12.60 -22.46
N ASP A 215 1.23 13.89 -22.16
CA ASP A 215 2.44 14.73 -22.06
C ASP A 215 3.30 14.33 -20.84
N ALA A 216 2.67 13.94 -19.72
CA ALA A 216 3.41 13.44 -18.55
C ALA A 216 4.15 12.12 -18.85
N LEU A 217 3.52 11.21 -19.60
CA LEU A 217 4.12 9.92 -20.00
C LEU A 217 5.28 10.04 -20.99
N LYS A 218 5.44 11.19 -21.65
CA LYS A 218 6.54 11.47 -22.55
C LYS A 218 7.78 12.07 -21.87
N VAL A 219 7.68 12.39 -20.58
CA VAL A 219 8.82 12.92 -19.82
C VAL A 219 9.84 11.81 -19.61
N PRO A 220 11.07 11.94 -20.12
CA PRO A 220 12.11 10.95 -19.93
C PRO A 220 12.69 11.00 -18.51
N ALA A 221 13.27 9.88 -18.04
CA ALA A 221 14.10 9.85 -16.85
C ALA A 221 15.50 10.40 -17.16
N LEU A 222 16.19 10.95 -16.15
CA LEU A 222 17.57 11.43 -16.29
C LEU A 222 18.59 10.30 -16.38
N VAL A 223 18.27 9.17 -15.77
CA VAL A 223 19.15 8.01 -15.65
C VAL A 223 19.00 7.07 -16.83
N ASP A 224 20.01 6.24 -17.05
CA ASP A 224 19.94 5.17 -18.02
C ASP A 224 18.95 4.07 -17.59
N THR A 225 18.65 3.15 -18.52
CA THR A 225 17.70 2.06 -18.27
C THR A 225 18.13 1.14 -17.13
N MET A 226 19.43 0.87 -16.99
CA MET A 226 19.96 -0.03 -15.96
C MET A 226 19.88 0.60 -14.57
N GLU A 227 20.16 1.89 -14.48
CA GLU A 227 20.06 2.64 -13.22
C GLU A 227 18.60 2.79 -12.79
N PHE A 228 17.68 3.09 -13.71
CA PHE A 228 16.25 3.09 -13.44
C PHE A 228 15.76 1.71 -12.94
N LEU A 229 16.17 0.62 -13.59
CA LEU A 229 15.83 -0.75 -13.18
C LEU A 229 16.35 -1.06 -11.77
N ARG A 230 17.56 -0.58 -11.44
CA ARG A 230 18.13 -0.75 -10.10
C ARG A 230 17.32 0.01 -9.05
N GLY A 231 16.94 1.26 -9.31
CA GLY A 231 16.06 2.05 -8.45
C GLY A 231 14.68 1.41 -8.29
N ALA A 232 14.04 1.04 -9.39
CA ALA A 232 12.74 0.38 -9.39
C ALA A 232 12.74 -0.94 -8.60
N ARG A 233 13.78 -1.76 -8.73
CA ARG A 233 13.95 -3.00 -7.97
C ARG A 233 13.97 -2.74 -6.47
N HIS A 234 14.70 -1.73 -6.01
CA HIS A 234 14.75 -1.40 -4.60
C HIS A 234 13.42 -0.84 -4.08
N SER A 235 12.77 0.02 -4.86
CA SER A 235 11.46 0.58 -4.52
C SER A 235 10.37 -0.49 -4.47
N ILE A 236 10.37 -1.43 -5.43
CA ILE A 236 9.45 -2.58 -5.44
C ILE A 236 9.69 -3.50 -4.23
N ALA A 237 10.95 -3.82 -3.91
CA ALA A 237 11.26 -4.66 -2.77
C ALA A 237 10.82 -4.02 -1.43
N ALA A 238 11.01 -2.72 -1.27
CA ALA A 238 10.55 -1.98 -0.11
C ALA A 238 9.02 -1.94 0.00
N ALA A 239 8.32 -1.69 -1.12
CA ALA A 239 6.86 -1.70 -1.18
C ALA A 239 6.29 -3.11 -0.94
N ALA A 240 6.91 -4.14 -1.50
CA ALA A 240 6.52 -5.53 -1.29
C ALA A 240 6.62 -5.95 0.17
N ALA A 241 7.68 -5.53 0.87
CA ALA A 241 7.89 -5.88 2.28
C ALA A 241 6.68 -5.51 3.17
N SER A 242 6.06 -4.35 2.93
CA SER A 242 4.86 -3.94 3.66
C SER A 242 3.58 -4.54 3.07
N ALA A 243 3.50 -4.69 1.74
CA ALA A 243 2.31 -5.17 1.05
C ALA A 243 1.92 -6.60 1.46
N VAL A 244 2.90 -7.47 1.76
CA VAL A 244 2.64 -8.87 2.18
C VAL A 244 1.76 -8.90 3.43
N LEU A 245 2.09 -8.14 4.46
CA LEU A 245 1.35 -8.18 5.71
C LEU A 245 0.08 -7.32 5.66
N VAL A 246 0.11 -6.18 4.95
CA VAL A 246 -1.02 -5.24 4.89
C VAL A 246 -2.12 -5.73 3.95
N MET A 247 -1.76 -6.16 2.74
CA MET A 247 -2.72 -6.57 1.71
C MET A 247 -2.75 -8.10 1.52
N GLY A 248 -1.59 -8.75 1.57
CA GLY A 248 -1.43 -10.18 1.31
C GLY A 248 -1.80 -11.10 2.46
N PHE A 249 -2.25 -10.58 3.60
CA PHE A 249 -2.60 -11.40 4.76
C PHE A 249 -3.61 -12.52 4.46
N PRO A 250 -4.68 -12.32 3.65
CA PRO A 250 -5.57 -13.41 3.26
C PRO A 250 -4.87 -14.54 2.49
N VAL A 251 -3.82 -14.21 1.71
CA VAL A 251 -3.00 -15.20 1.00
C VAL A 251 -2.15 -16.01 1.99
N LEU A 252 -1.54 -15.34 2.97
CA LEU A 252 -0.81 -16.03 4.04
C LEU A 252 -1.73 -16.97 4.82
N LEU A 253 -2.94 -16.51 5.14
CA LEU A 253 -3.94 -17.29 5.85
C LEU A 253 -4.34 -18.53 5.04
N GLN A 254 -4.64 -18.37 3.74
CA GLN A 254 -4.97 -19.48 2.84
C GLN A 254 -3.83 -20.49 2.73
N SER A 255 -2.60 -20.01 2.55
CA SER A 255 -1.43 -20.86 2.36
C SER A 255 -1.06 -21.68 3.60
N THR A 256 -1.48 -21.24 4.79
CA THR A 256 -1.19 -21.91 6.06
C THR A 256 -2.36 -22.72 6.60
N ALA A 257 -3.59 -22.40 6.21
CA ALA A 257 -4.81 -23.03 6.71
C ALA A 257 -5.38 -24.10 5.78
N GLY A 258 -5.05 -24.05 4.50
CA GLY A 258 -5.68 -24.88 3.48
C GLY A 258 -7.08 -24.38 3.12
N ASP A 259 -8.14 -25.13 3.47
CA ASP A 259 -9.51 -24.68 3.24
C ASP A 259 -9.97 -23.71 4.34
N LEU A 260 -10.29 -22.49 3.95
CA LEU A 260 -10.75 -21.43 4.86
C LEU A 260 -12.26 -21.54 5.17
N GLY A 261 -13.05 -21.99 4.22
CA GLY A 261 -14.49 -22.13 4.35
C GLY A 261 -15.20 -20.88 4.88
N THR A 262 -16.28 -21.10 5.62
CA THR A 262 -17.10 -20.03 6.20
C THR A 262 -16.34 -19.22 7.24
N THR A 263 -15.58 -19.86 8.13
CA THR A 263 -14.81 -19.18 9.18
C THR A 263 -13.76 -18.24 8.56
N GLY A 264 -13.07 -18.69 7.50
CA GLY A 264 -12.10 -17.85 6.80
C GLY A 264 -12.72 -16.62 6.18
N GLY A 265 -13.91 -16.73 5.59
CA GLY A 265 -14.62 -15.57 5.04
C GLY A 265 -15.00 -14.55 6.09
N VAL A 266 -15.48 -14.98 7.25
CA VAL A 266 -15.77 -14.10 8.39
C VAL A 266 -14.49 -13.40 8.88
N VAL A 267 -13.40 -14.16 9.07
CA VAL A 267 -12.12 -13.63 9.54
C VAL A 267 -11.54 -12.62 8.54
N ILE A 268 -11.52 -12.93 7.23
CA ILE A 268 -11.00 -12.03 6.19
C ILE A 268 -11.81 -10.73 6.14
N LEU A 269 -13.15 -10.82 6.18
CA LEU A 269 -14.02 -9.64 6.21
C LEU A 269 -13.75 -8.80 7.45
N ALA A 270 -13.72 -9.43 8.63
CA ALA A 270 -13.47 -8.77 9.91
C ALA A 270 -12.11 -8.07 9.94
N VAL A 271 -11.03 -8.76 9.51
CA VAL A 271 -9.68 -8.18 9.39
C VAL A 271 -9.69 -6.96 8.46
N THR A 272 -10.39 -7.04 7.34
CA THR A 272 -10.43 -5.93 6.37
C THR A 272 -11.18 -4.73 6.93
N LEU A 273 -12.32 -4.95 7.56
CA LEU A 273 -13.13 -3.87 8.14
C LEU A 273 -12.47 -3.21 9.35
N THR A 274 -11.85 -3.98 10.23
CA THR A 274 -11.19 -3.44 11.43
C THR A 274 -9.94 -2.63 11.11
N ARG A 275 -9.28 -2.88 9.97
CA ARG A 275 -8.10 -2.12 9.52
C ARG A 275 -8.44 -0.76 8.90
N ALA A 276 -9.58 -0.64 8.24
CA ALA A 276 -9.95 0.53 7.47
C ALA A 276 -9.89 1.86 8.23
N PRO A 277 -10.51 2.00 9.41
CA PRO A 277 -10.57 3.27 10.12
C PRO A 277 -9.20 3.82 10.54
N LEU A 278 -8.23 2.92 10.73
CA LEU A 278 -6.87 3.28 11.17
C LEU A 278 -5.91 3.45 9.99
N LEU A 279 -5.89 2.50 9.05
CA LEU A 279 -4.88 2.48 8.00
C LEU A 279 -5.17 3.47 6.86
N VAL A 280 -6.44 3.71 6.51
CA VAL A 280 -6.77 4.66 5.44
C VAL A 280 -6.35 6.09 5.78
N PRO A 281 -6.68 6.67 6.95
CA PRO A 281 -6.15 7.98 7.33
C PRO A 281 -4.63 8.00 7.48
N LEU A 282 -4.04 6.94 8.05
CA LEU A 282 -2.60 6.87 8.27
C LEU A 282 -1.81 6.89 6.95
N THR A 283 -2.28 6.16 5.94
CA THR A 283 -1.65 6.18 4.60
C THR A 283 -1.80 7.54 3.92
N ALA A 284 -2.94 8.20 4.08
CA ALA A 284 -3.16 9.56 3.57
C ALA A 284 -2.23 10.60 4.23
N LEU A 285 -1.89 10.39 5.51
CA LEU A 285 -1.02 11.28 6.29
C LEU A 285 0.46 10.88 6.25
N GLN A 286 0.83 9.78 5.58
CA GLN A 286 2.18 9.23 5.63
C GLN A 286 3.26 10.24 5.19
N GLY A 287 2.99 11.05 4.17
CA GLY A 287 3.90 12.11 3.74
C GLY A 287 4.15 13.17 4.82
N ASN A 288 3.09 13.59 5.52
CA ASN A 288 3.19 14.55 6.62
C ASN A 288 3.94 13.97 7.83
N LEU A 289 3.74 12.68 8.11
CA LEU A 289 4.47 11.99 9.18
C LEU A 289 5.97 11.91 8.88
N ILE A 290 6.35 11.60 7.64
CA ILE A 290 7.76 11.59 7.23
C ILE A 290 8.36 12.99 7.38
N ALA A 291 7.68 14.04 6.93
CA ALA A 291 8.13 15.42 7.09
C ALA A 291 8.32 15.79 8.56
N HIS A 292 7.34 15.47 9.41
CA HIS A 292 7.44 15.67 10.87
C HIS A 292 8.67 15.00 11.49
N PHE A 293 8.99 13.75 11.08
CA PHE A 293 10.16 13.05 11.59
C PHE A 293 11.49 13.58 11.02
N VAL A 294 11.48 14.18 9.83
CA VAL A 294 12.64 14.89 9.28
C VAL A 294 12.90 16.18 10.06
N ASP A 295 11.85 16.91 10.43
CA ASP A 295 11.98 18.17 11.18
C ASP A 295 12.44 17.93 12.65
N GLU A 296 12.11 16.77 13.24
CA GLU A 296 12.43 16.40 14.62
C GLU A 296 13.60 15.40 14.75
N GLN A 297 14.61 15.52 13.88
CA GLN A 297 15.75 14.56 13.80
C GLN A 297 16.51 14.38 15.12
N ASP A 298 16.63 15.42 15.93
CA ASP A 298 17.34 15.39 17.21
C ASP A 298 16.59 14.65 18.31
N ARG A 299 15.26 14.51 18.18
CA ARG A 299 14.39 13.93 19.22
C ARG A 299 13.64 12.69 18.74
N ARG A 300 14.30 11.85 17.97
CA ARG A 300 13.74 10.71 17.19
C ARG A 300 12.67 9.90 17.91
N LEU A 301 12.97 9.40 19.10
CA LEU A 301 12.01 8.59 19.88
C LEU A 301 10.88 9.45 20.51
N ARG A 302 11.17 10.70 20.87
CA ARG A 302 10.15 11.61 21.39
C ARG A 302 9.17 12.06 20.30
N ALA A 303 9.65 12.23 19.07
CA ALA A 303 8.82 12.57 17.92
C ALA A 303 7.75 11.50 17.63
N LEU A 304 8.01 10.24 17.98
CA LEU A 304 7.03 9.15 17.87
C LEU A 304 5.90 9.23 18.91
N ALA A 305 6.13 9.89 20.06
CA ALA A 305 5.21 9.79 21.21
C ALA A 305 3.80 10.33 20.89
N THR A 306 3.70 11.51 20.29
CA THR A 306 2.40 12.14 19.98
C THR A 306 1.63 11.35 18.91
N PRO A 307 2.19 11.00 17.72
CA PRO A 307 1.48 10.18 16.75
C PRO A 307 1.12 8.79 17.30
N ALA A 308 1.99 8.15 18.08
CA ALA A 308 1.70 6.87 18.70
C ALA A 308 0.56 6.95 19.72
N ALA A 309 0.54 8.00 20.58
CA ALA A 309 -0.54 8.22 21.52
C ALA A 309 -1.90 8.43 20.82
N ILE A 310 -1.92 9.13 19.69
CA ILE A 310 -3.13 9.31 18.88
C ILE A 310 -3.60 7.95 18.34
N ILE A 311 -2.69 7.16 17.75
CA ILE A 311 -3.02 5.83 17.21
C ILE A 311 -3.54 4.92 18.34
N LEU A 312 -2.91 4.93 19.51
CA LEU A 312 -3.34 4.12 20.65
C LEU A 312 -4.70 4.59 21.20
N GLY A 313 -4.95 5.90 21.31
CA GLY A 313 -6.22 6.44 21.78
C GLY A 313 -7.38 6.14 20.83
N VAL A 314 -7.20 6.40 19.52
CA VAL A 314 -8.19 6.06 18.50
C VAL A 314 -8.36 4.53 18.41
N GLY A 315 -7.26 3.79 18.53
CA GLY A 315 -7.26 2.34 18.55
C GLY A 315 -8.05 1.77 19.72
N ALA A 316 -7.85 2.28 20.94
CA ALA A 316 -8.59 1.83 22.12
C ALA A 316 -10.11 2.07 21.97
N ALA A 317 -10.50 3.24 21.46
CA ALA A 317 -11.90 3.51 21.14
C ALA A 317 -12.41 2.57 20.06
N GLY A 318 -11.62 2.31 19.01
CA GLY A 318 -11.95 1.36 17.93
C GLY A 318 -12.12 -0.07 18.43
N ILE A 319 -11.26 -0.53 19.34
CA ILE A 319 -11.36 -1.86 19.97
C ILE A 319 -12.68 -1.99 20.74
N ALA A 320 -13.02 -1.00 21.56
CA ALA A 320 -14.26 -0.99 22.33
C ALA A 320 -15.50 -0.98 21.41
N LEU A 321 -15.50 -0.17 20.36
CA LEU A 321 -16.59 -0.11 19.38
C LEU A 321 -16.69 -1.41 18.58
N ALA A 322 -15.59 -1.97 18.11
CA ALA A 322 -15.59 -3.23 17.35
C ALA A 322 -16.10 -4.39 18.22
N ALA A 323 -15.70 -4.45 19.48
CA ALA A 323 -16.14 -5.50 20.40
C ALA A 323 -17.64 -5.38 20.76
N SER A 324 -18.18 -4.17 20.89
CA SER A 324 -19.57 -3.93 21.34
C SER A 324 -20.57 -3.92 20.18
N ILE A 325 -20.30 -3.18 19.11
CA ILE A 325 -21.23 -2.95 18.00
C ILE A 325 -20.91 -3.85 16.79
N GLY A 326 -19.66 -4.29 16.66
CA GLY A 326 -19.19 -5.05 15.50
C GLY A 326 -20.00 -6.30 15.18
N PRO A 327 -20.36 -7.17 16.16
CA PRO A 327 -21.17 -8.37 15.91
C PRO A 327 -22.55 -8.05 15.34
N TRP A 328 -23.18 -6.98 15.81
CA TRP A 328 -24.45 -6.49 15.29
C TRP A 328 -24.28 -5.95 13.86
N LEU A 329 -23.25 -5.15 13.62
CA LEU A 329 -22.96 -4.56 12.31
C LEU A 329 -22.76 -5.64 11.23
N LEU A 330 -21.95 -6.66 11.52
CA LEU A 330 -21.69 -7.75 10.58
C LEU A 330 -22.97 -8.45 10.16
N ARG A 331 -23.79 -8.84 11.13
CA ARG A 331 -25.05 -9.57 10.88
C ARG A 331 -26.12 -8.74 10.18
N THR A 332 -26.20 -7.44 10.50
CA THR A 332 -27.30 -6.56 9.99
C THR A 332 -26.93 -5.95 8.65
N VAL A 333 -25.69 -5.50 8.49
CA VAL A 333 -25.26 -4.77 7.29
C VAL A 333 -24.83 -5.76 6.19
N PHE A 334 -24.04 -6.79 6.54
CA PHE A 334 -23.54 -7.72 5.53
C PHE A 334 -24.50 -8.90 5.32
N ASP A 335 -24.53 -9.86 6.20
CA ASP A 335 -25.45 -11.00 6.14
C ASP A 335 -25.50 -11.70 7.50
N PRO A 336 -26.66 -12.27 7.94
CA PRO A 336 -26.76 -13.04 9.18
C PRO A 336 -25.77 -14.20 9.32
N ALA A 337 -25.25 -14.73 8.21
CA ALA A 337 -24.24 -15.78 8.21
C ALA A 337 -22.84 -15.29 8.66
N TYR A 338 -22.56 -13.97 8.64
CA TYR A 338 -21.31 -13.41 9.16
C TYR A 338 -21.38 -13.28 10.69
N GLN A 339 -21.05 -14.36 11.38
CA GLN A 339 -21.07 -14.41 12.84
C GLN A 339 -19.65 -14.32 13.39
N ALA A 340 -19.31 -13.20 14.01
CA ALA A 340 -18.07 -13.01 14.76
C ALA A 340 -18.38 -12.54 16.17
N GLY A 341 -17.68 -13.08 17.16
CA GLY A 341 -17.79 -12.64 18.55
C GLY A 341 -17.17 -11.26 18.77
N GLY A 342 -17.71 -10.49 19.73
CA GLY A 342 -17.15 -9.20 20.11
C GLY A 342 -15.66 -9.27 20.49
N PRO A 343 -15.22 -10.23 21.31
CA PRO A 343 -13.80 -10.39 21.64
C PRO A 343 -12.90 -10.56 20.40
N LEU A 344 -13.33 -11.37 19.41
CA LEU A 344 -12.57 -11.56 18.17
C LEU A 344 -12.38 -10.23 17.45
N LEU A 345 -13.46 -9.47 17.24
CA LEU A 345 -13.41 -8.18 16.55
C LEU A 345 -12.55 -7.16 17.31
N GLY A 346 -12.59 -7.17 18.63
CA GLY A 346 -11.73 -6.36 19.48
C GLY A 346 -10.24 -6.72 19.28
N TRP A 347 -9.89 -7.99 19.30
CA TRP A 347 -8.50 -8.44 19.08
C TRP A 347 -8.01 -8.19 17.65
N LEU A 348 -8.86 -8.35 16.64
CA LEU A 348 -8.50 -8.03 15.26
C LEU A 348 -8.27 -6.52 15.09
N THR A 349 -9.05 -5.68 15.78
CA THR A 349 -8.83 -4.23 15.81
C THR A 349 -7.51 -3.89 16.53
N ALA A 350 -7.17 -4.59 17.61
CA ALA A 350 -5.86 -4.46 18.26
C ALA A 350 -4.72 -4.83 17.31
N GLY A 351 -4.88 -5.87 16.49
CA GLY A 351 -3.96 -6.21 15.40
C GLY A 351 -3.82 -5.08 14.37
N ALA A 352 -4.92 -4.40 14.01
CA ALA A 352 -4.87 -3.22 13.14
C ALA A 352 -4.09 -2.05 13.77
N VAL A 353 -4.23 -1.83 15.09
CA VAL A 353 -3.44 -0.84 15.85
C VAL A 353 -1.95 -1.19 15.77
N MET A 354 -1.59 -2.46 15.93
CA MET A 354 -0.18 -2.89 15.85
C MET A 354 0.41 -2.66 14.44
N ILE A 355 -0.36 -2.91 13.38
CA ILE A 355 0.07 -2.61 11.99
C ILE A 355 0.21 -1.09 11.79
N ALA A 356 -0.69 -0.29 12.37
CA ALA A 356 -0.61 1.17 12.31
C ALA A 356 0.66 1.69 13.02
N LEU A 357 1.02 1.15 14.18
CA LEU A 357 2.25 1.47 14.90
C LEU A 357 3.50 1.00 14.13
N LEU A 358 3.45 -0.16 13.48
CA LEU A 358 4.52 -0.63 12.60
C LEU A 358 4.71 0.31 11.41
N THR A 359 3.62 0.79 10.81
CA THR A 359 3.65 1.79 9.73
C THR A 359 4.25 3.11 10.21
N LEU A 360 3.86 3.59 11.39
CA LEU A 360 4.38 4.80 12.01
C LEU A 360 5.90 4.70 12.26
N THR A 361 6.35 3.63 12.91
CA THR A 361 7.79 3.41 13.19
C THR A 361 8.58 3.20 11.90
N GLY A 362 7.98 2.56 10.89
CA GLY A 362 8.53 2.46 9.54
C GLY A 362 8.72 3.82 8.88
N ALA A 363 7.74 4.72 8.96
CA ALA A 363 7.86 6.08 8.44
C ALA A 363 9.02 6.85 9.10
N ALA A 364 9.20 6.68 10.41
CA ALA A 364 10.32 7.26 11.13
C ALA A 364 11.68 6.70 10.65
N THR A 365 11.80 5.40 10.40
CA THR A 365 13.04 4.81 9.85
C THR A 365 13.37 5.32 8.44
N VAL A 366 12.33 5.54 7.62
CA VAL A 366 12.50 6.12 6.27
C VAL A 366 12.95 7.58 6.35
N ALA A 367 12.35 8.38 7.24
CA ALA A 367 12.73 9.77 7.45
C ALA A 367 14.20 9.95 7.85
N HIS A 368 14.76 8.96 8.56
CA HIS A 368 16.17 8.92 8.95
C HIS A 368 17.06 8.14 7.96
N ALA A 369 16.62 7.97 6.70
CA ALA A 369 17.34 7.25 5.63
C ALA A 369 17.72 5.79 5.97
N ARG A 370 17.02 5.14 6.93
CA ARG A 370 17.26 3.77 7.36
C ARG A 370 16.44 2.73 6.58
N HIS A 371 16.57 2.71 5.27
CA HIS A 371 15.79 1.82 4.40
C HIS A 371 15.99 0.33 4.70
N ARG A 372 17.20 -0.09 5.13
CA ARG A 372 17.46 -1.49 5.53
C ARG A 372 16.69 -1.87 6.78
N ALA A 373 16.62 -0.98 7.78
CA ALA A 373 15.85 -1.22 9.00
C ALA A 373 14.35 -1.26 8.70
N TYR A 374 13.84 -0.36 7.85
CA TYR A 374 12.47 -0.39 7.35
C TYR A 374 12.11 -1.76 6.78
N SER A 375 12.89 -2.22 5.80
CA SER A 375 12.63 -3.52 5.16
C SER A 375 12.78 -4.68 6.13
N ALA A 376 13.80 -4.66 7.02
CA ALA A 376 14.02 -5.71 8.01
C ALA A 376 12.86 -5.81 9.00
N GLY A 377 12.30 -4.68 9.45
CA GLY A 377 11.13 -4.66 10.34
C GLY A 377 9.89 -5.27 9.68
N TRP A 378 9.58 -4.89 8.43
CA TRP A 378 8.43 -5.45 7.71
C TRP A 378 8.61 -6.93 7.36
N VAL A 379 9.80 -7.33 6.91
CA VAL A 379 10.11 -8.75 6.62
C VAL A 379 10.05 -9.56 7.90
N GLY A 380 10.66 -9.09 8.99
CA GLY A 380 10.61 -9.75 10.29
C GLY A 380 9.18 -9.92 10.80
N ALA A 381 8.37 -8.85 10.72
CA ALA A 381 6.95 -8.91 11.07
C ALA A 381 6.20 -9.95 10.24
N THR A 382 6.43 -10.00 8.93
CA THR A 382 5.79 -10.94 8.02
C THR A 382 6.19 -12.38 8.32
N VAL A 383 7.50 -12.65 8.51
CA VAL A 383 8.00 -13.99 8.81
C VAL A 383 7.42 -14.50 10.13
N VAL A 384 7.42 -13.67 11.18
CA VAL A 384 6.87 -14.05 12.47
C VAL A 384 5.35 -14.26 12.38
N SER A 385 4.62 -13.40 11.66
CA SER A 385 3.17 -13.63 11.42
C SER A 385 2.92 -14.95 10.70
N ALA A 386 3.70 -15.27 9.66
CA ALA A 386 3.56 -16.53 8.93
C ALA A 386 3.86 -17.75 9.82
N LEU A 387 4.88 -17.68 10.66
CA LEU A 387 5.20 -18.75 11.62
C LEU A 387 4.11 -18.93 12.67
N LEU A 388 3.54 -17.84 13.19
CA LEU A 388 2.44 -17.88 14.15
C LEU A 388 1.14 -18.44 13.53
N LEU A 389 0.91 -18.23 12.23
CA LEU A 389 -0.20 -18.84 11.50
C LEU A 389 -0.08 -20.36 11.38
N LEU A 390 1.12 -20.94 11.51
CA LEU A 390 1.34 -22.39 11.51
C LEU A 390 1.09 -23.04 12.88
N SER A 391 0.75 -22.26 13.91
CA SER A 391 0.44 -22.78 15.24
C SER A 391 -0.79 -23.72 15.21
N PRO A 392 -0.84 -24.76 16.07
CA PRO A 392 -1.93 -25.74 16.14
C PRO A 392 -3.18 -25.22 16.86
N LEU A 393 -3.50 -23.93 16.67
CA LEU A 393 -4.65 -23.25 17.24
C LEU A 393 -5.78 -23.12 16.22
N GLY A 394 -6.97 -22.76 16.68
CA GLY A 394 -8.09 -22.42 15.81
C GLY A 394 -7.76 -21.28 14.85
N LEU A 395 -8.47 -21.19 13.73
CA LEU A 395 -8.22 -20.19 12.69
C LEU A 395 -8.27 -18.74 13.22
N GLU A 396 -9.25 -18.45 14.08
CA GLU A 396 -9.42 -17.13 14.69
C GLU A 396 -8.26 -16.80 15.63
N GLU A 397 -7.89 -17.72 16.52
CA GLU A 397 -6.85 -17.55 17.51
C GLU A 397 -5.48 -17.33 16.86
N ARG A 398 -5.08 -18.20 15.90
CA ARG A 398 -3.80 -18.05 15.20
C ARG A 398 -3.76 -16.77 14.35
N THR A 399 -4.91 -16.32 13.81
CA THR A 399 -5.00 -15.03 13.11
C THR A 399 -4.71 -13.88 14.06
N VAL A 400 -5.33 -13.88 15.25
CA VAL A 400 -5.12 -12.84 16.26
C VAL A 400 -3.66 -12.77 16.70
N ILE A 401 -3.08 -13.93 17.09
CA ILE A 401 -1.67 -13.92 17.56
C ILE A 401 -0.69 -13.54 16.46
N ALA A 402 -0.96 -13.89 15.20
CA ALA A 402 -0.13 -13.51 14.06
C ALA A 402 -0.18 -12.00 13.82
N LEU A 403 -1.38 -11.39 13.89
CA LEU A 403 -1.57 -9.94 13.67
C LEU A 403 -1.08 -9.08 14.84
N LEU A 404 -0.94 -9.65 16.03
CA LEU A 404 -0.33 -8.98 17.18
C LEU A 404 1.19 -9.21 17.21
N GLY A 405 1.63 -10.46 17.17
CA GLY A 405 3.02 -10.84 17.40
C GLY A 405 3.97 -10.42 16.29
N GLY A 406 3.56 -10.58 15.02
CA GLY A 406 4.38 -10.16 13.90
C GLY A 406 4.75 -8.68 13.93
N PRO A 407 3.76 -7.76 13.96
CA PRO A 407 4.05 -6.33 14.04
C PRO A 407 4.87 -5.92 15.26
N VAL A 408 4.72 -6.57 16.42
CA VAL A 408 5.57 -6.30 17.60
C VAL A 408 7.05 -6.46 17.25
N VAL A 409 7.41 -7.56 16.59
CA VAL A 409 8.79 -7.81 16.19
C VAL A 409 9.30 -6.73 15.23
N GLY A 410 8.49 -6.35 14.23
CA GLY A 410 8.85 -5.28 13.30
C GLY A 410 9.03 -3.93 13.99
N ILE A 411 8.13 -3.56 14.93
CA ILE A 411 8.24 -2.34 15.73
C ILE A 411 9.53 -2.35 16.55
N VAL A 412 9.86 -3.46 17.22
CA VAL A 412 11.10 -3.61 17.99
C VAL A 412 12.33 -3.40 17.12
N VAL A 413 12.36 -4.00 15.92
CA VAL A 413 13.46 -3.80 14.95
C VAL A 413 13.60 -2.32 14.58
N HIS A 414 12.49 -1.64 14.28
CA HIS A 414 12.52 -0.21 13.95
C HIS A 414 13.01 0.65 15.13
N LEU A 415 12.50 0.40 16.35
CA LEU A 415 12.88 1.16 17.54
C LEU A 415 14.35 0.94 17.90
N ILE A 416 14.86 -0.29 17.81
CA ILE A 416 16.30 -0.59 18.00
C ILE A 416 17.13 0.20 16.98
N ALA A 417 16.73 0.17 15.71
CA ALA A 417 17.42 0.92 14.67
C ALA A 417 17.43 2.43 14.93
N LEU A 418 16.35 3.00 15.44
CA LEU A 418 16.25 4.42 15.78
C LEU A 418 17.03 4.79 17.05
N ALA A 419 17.08 3.89 18.05
CA ALA A 419 17.76 4.13 19.32
C ALA A 419 19.29 4.06 19.21
N PHE A 420 19.83 3.07 18.47
CA PHE A 420 21.26 2.80 18.38
C PHE A 420 21.92 3.45 17.15
N TRP A 421 21.39 4.55 16.65
CA TRP A 421 22.04 5.32 15.62
C TRP A 421 23.31 6.02 16.16
N ARG A 422 24.47 5.72 15.59
CA ARG A 422 25.64 6.61 15.59
C ARG A 422 25.64 7.37 14.26
N ASP A 423 25.71 8.69 14.34
CA ASP A 423 25.80 9.55 13.15
C ASP A 423 27.17 9.29 12.50
N PRO A 424 27.23 8.87 11.22
CA PRO A 424 28.52 8.65 10.55
C PRO A 424 29.36 9.95 10.49
N GLN A 425 28.74 11.12 10.48
CA GLN A 425 29.44 12.41 10.41
C GLN A 425 30.15 12.76 11.72
N LEU A 426 29.63 12.31 12.89
CA LEU A 426 30.34 12.49 14.16
C LEU A 426 31.55 11.55 14.33
N ALA A 427 31.71 10.57 13.47
CA ALA A 427 32.88 9.68 13.49
C ALA A 427 34.05 10.25 12.66
N GLU A 428 33.81 11.11 11.68
CA GLU A 428 34.85 11.77 10.90
C GLU A 428 35.44 12.96 11.65
N ASP A 429 34.67 13.70 12.47
CA ASP A 429 35.14 14.83 13.28
C ASP A 429 36.01 14.41 14.49
N ILE A 430 36.19 13.12 14.77
CA ILE A 430 37.07 12.63 15.85
C ILE A 430 38.46 12.25 15.32
N PHE A 431 38.64 12.19 14.01
CA PHE A 431 39.89 11.79 13.36
C PHE A 431 40.58 12.91 12.57
N ASP A 432 40.00 14.14 12.53
CA ASP A 432 40.63 15.38 12.09
C ASP A 432 41.03 16.22 13.35
#